data_c89cc48f0335c4caee04710cddc55e56
#
_entry.id   c89cc48f0335c4caee04710cddc55e56
#
_cell.length_a   1.000
_cell.length_b   1.000
_cell.length_c   1.000
_cell.angle_alpha   90.00
_cell.angle_beta   90.00
_cell.angle_gamma   90.00
#
_symmetry.space_group_name_H-M   'P 1'
#
loop_
_entity.id
_entity.type
_entity.pdbx_description
1 polymer ?
#
loop_
_entity_poly.entity_id
_entity_poly.type
_entity_poly.pdbx_seq_one_letter_code
_entity_poly.pdbx_strand_id
1 'polypeptide(L)'
;MWNLRTKLGLVGILIWGLWTLAGCMLLQPQPVIDFQADPVSGSAPRLIDFTPIVEGDVATYAWDFGDGATSSEVAPSHIYRKQGTYTVSLTVQFTDGTSREASKEDLITIGSPLLSGPGGVAVYWLDRSSNTIYAGSPDGSVSLTLVTGASGAQYIAADDEWIYWTTKNMVKRARLSDGTGQETLYTNWTSTIAGLAVDSGAQKLYWACHPPSISTNGGIWKANLDGSNQRLWGSISGWCANSHVPWILAVDSVRQRLYWVEHFFDVDTSGPILPVSLETESSIPSEWTPKCSVHWTSVTGFDDHVIRENLPASEGLAMDVGLPDVGSRYVYWTDPRSDEIVRCTPGGSEYRTILSDLDDPVALAMNAAYGKLYWSDSEGIHRANLDGTDPALVFPGAQADALVLLY
;
A
#
# COMPACT_ATOMS: atom_id res chain seq x y z
N MET A 1 -80.53 -43.69 8.58
CA MET A 1 -81.76 -43.58 9.39
C MET A 1 -81.94 -42.16 9.80
N TRP A 2 -83.13 -41.64 9.40
CA TRP A 2 -83.89 -40.49 9.91
C TRP A 2 -83.19 -39.10 9.94
N ASN A 3 -83.43 -38.15 9.01
CA ASN A 3 -84.65 -37.32 8.72
C ASN A 3 -85.15 -36.51 9.95
N LEU A 4 -85.14 -35.19 9.85
CA LEU A 4 -86.29 -34.32 9.75
C LEU A 4 -85.93 -32.81 9.60
N ARG A 5 -86.43 -32.25 8.56
CA ARG A 5 -86.96 -30.94 8.20
C ARG A 5 -87.74 -30.24 9.34
N THR A 6 -87.68 -28.91 9.37
CA THR A 6 -88.79 -27.93 9.17
C THR A 6 -88.34 -26.55 9.57
N LYS A 7 -88.37 -25.60 8.74
CA LYS A 7 -89.36 -24.66 8.20
C LYS A 7 -89.45 -23.35 8.99
N LEU A 8 -89.21 -22.29 8.19
CA LEU A 8 -89.87 -20.98 8.07
C LEU A 8 -89.87 -19.98 9.22
N GLY A 9 -89.55 -18.77 8.90
CA GLY A 9 -89.94 -17.50 9.50
C GLY A 9 -89.24 -16.28 8.86
N LEU A 10 -89.87 -15.65 7.82
CA LEU A 10 -89.54 -14.32 7.31
C LEU A 10 -89.96 -13.30 8.36
N VAL A 11 -88.99 -12.39 8.71
CA VAL A 11 -89.33 -11.00 9.07
C VAL A 11 -88.24 -10.11 8.54
N GLY A 12 -88.52 -9.25 7.58
CA GLY A 12 -87.67 -8.26 7.06
C GLY A 12 -87.51 -7.06 8.01
N ILE A 13 -86.31 -6.64 8.22
CA ILE A 13 -86.05 -5.30 8.70
C ILE A 13 -84.86 -4.74 7.83
N LEU A 14 -85.15 -3.75 7.03
CA LEU A 14 -84.20 -2.90 6.34
C LEU A 14 -83.42 -2.11 7.38
N ILE A 15 -82.14 -2.40 7.54
CA ILE A 15 -81.22 -1.48 8.19
C ILE A 15 -80.17 -1.11 7.16
N TRP A 16 -80.19 0.14 6.75
CA TRP A 16 -79.09 0.79 6.04
C TRP A 16 -77.89 0.83 6.98
N GLY A 17 -76.93 -0.05 6.80
CA GLY A 17 -75.70 -0.08 7.52
C GLY A 17 -74.58 0.43 6.60
N LEU A 18 -73.92 1.49 6.99
CA LEU A 18 -72.71 2.08 6.40
C LEU A 18 -71.72 1.01 5.98
N TRP A 19 -71.41 0.95 4.72
CA TRP A 19 -70.16 0.33 4.25
C TRP A 19 -69.03 1.25 4.62
N THR A 20 -68.39 1.04 5.74
CA THR A 20 -67.03 1.50 5.98
C THR A 20 -66.13 0.71 5.02
N LEU A 21 -65.67 1.41 4.00
CA LEU A 21 -64.51 0.98 3.22
C LEU A 21 -63.33 0.84 4.16
N ALA A 22 -63.15 -0.31 4.78
CA ALA A 22 -61.88 -0.77 5.30
C ALA A 22 -60.98 -0.92 4.06
N GLY A 23 -60.24 0.11 3.74
CA GLY A 23 -59.22 0.04 2.72
C GLY A 23 -58.27 -1.11 3.09
N CYS A 24 -58.31 -2.16 2.30
CA CYS A 24 -57.26 -3.12 2.28
C CYS A 24 -55.99 -2.36 1.86
N MET A 25 -55.23 -1.85 2.82
CA MET A 25 -53.88 -1.45 2.59
C MET A 25 -53.17 -2.69 2.10
N LEU A 26 -53.05 -2.84 0.80
CA LEU A 26 -52.07 -3.72 0.20
C LEU A 26 -50.74 -3.33 0.83
N LEU A 27 -50.23 -4.15 1.74
CA LEU A 27 -48.85 -4.03 2.18
C LEU A 27 -48.01 -4.17 0.92
N GLN A 28 -47.57 -3.04 0.43
CA GLN A 28 -46.53 -3.03 -0.62
C GLN A 28 -45.34 -3.80 -0.07
N PRO A 29 -44.79 -4.76 -0.80
CA PRO A 29 -43.57 -5.41 -0.38
C PRO A 29 -42.53 -4.33 -0.13
N GLN A 30 -41.99 -4.32 1.08
CA GLN A 30 -41.01 -3.31 1.46
C GLN A 30 -39.73 -3.58 0.66
N PRO A 31 -39.08 -2.55 0.11
CA PRO A 31 -37.83 -2.74 -0.64
C PRO A 31 -36.81 -3.47 0.23
N VAL A 32 -36.18 -4.47 -0.38
CA VAL A 32 -35.11 -5.23 0.28
C VAL A 32 -33.86 -4.35 0.30
N ILE A 33 -33.22 -4.26 1.46
CA ILE A 33 -31.90 -3.68 1.64
C ILE A 33 -31.00 -4.73 2.23
N ASP A 34 -29.91 -4.98 1.57
CA ASP A 34 -28.81 -5.83 2.03
C ASP A 34 -27.50 -5.32 1.43
N PHE A 35 -26.38 -5.91 1.81
CA PHE A 35 -25.07 -5.64 1.21
C PHE A 35 -24.14 -6.83 1.37
N GLN A 36 -23.08 -6.86 0.59
CA GLN A 36 -22.00 -7.83 0.69
C GLN A 36 -20.67 -7.09 0.96
N ALA A 37 -19.75 -7.80 1.59
CA ALA A 37 -18.38 -7.38 1.80
C ALA A 37 -17.43 -8.49 1.34
N ASP A 38 -16.34 -8.10 0.67
CA ASP A 38 -15.33 -9.05 0.20
C ASP A 38 -13.93 -8.41 0.29
N PRO A 39 -12.99 -9.08 0.97
CA PRO A 39 -13.17 -10.22 1.88
C PRO A 39 -13.82 -9.82 3.21
N VAL A 40 -14.36 -10.76 3.98
CA VAL A 40 -14.93 -10.50 5.31
C VAL A 40 -13.93 -10.70 6.46
N SER A 41 -12.70 -11.10 6.16
CA SER A 41 -11.65 -11.31 7.16
C SER A 41 -10.26 -11.11 6.58
N GLY A 42 -9.29 -10.89 7.46
CA GLY A 42 -7.87 -10.75 7.11
C GLY A 42 -7.08 -10.24 8.29
N SER A 43 -5.78 -10.02 8.10
CA SER A 43 -4.94 -9.32 9.08
C SER A 43 -5.00 -7.81 8.85
N ALA A 44 -4.89 -7.02 9.90
CA ALA A 44 -4.79 -5.56 9.77
C ALA A 44 -3.45 -5.14 9.13
N PRO A 45 -3.43 -4.11 8.26
CA PRO A 45 -4.59 -3.43 7.68
C PRO A 45 -5.25 -4.27 6.57
N ARG A 46 -6.56 -4.23 6.45
CA ARG A 46 -7.29 -4.99 5.43
C ARG A 46 -8.22 -4.09 4.64
N LEU A 47 -8.06 -4.06 3.33
CA LEU A 47 -9.01 -3.45 2.40
C LEU A 47 -10.19 -4.40 2.21
N ILE A 48 -11.40 -3.87 2.38
CA ILE A 48 -12.67 -4.56 2.19
C ILE A 48 -13.51 -3.76 1.21
N ASP A 49 -14.04 -4.42 0.19
CA ASP A 49 -14.94 -3.83 -0.77
C ASP A 49 -16.40 -4.13 -0.38
N PHE A 50 -17.26 -3.10 -0.42
CA PHE A 50 -18.67 -3.22 -0.06
C PHE A 50 -19.56 -3.02 -1.28
N THR A 51 -20.52 -3.93 -1.47
CA THR A 51 -21.48 -3.89 -2.58
C THR A 51 -22.89 -3.89 -2.02
N PRO A 52 -23.69 -2.83 -2.25
CA PRO A 52 -25.07 -2.77 -1.81
C PRO A 52 -25.97 -3.68 -2.66
N ILE A 53 -26.99 -4.24 -2.03
CA ILE A 53 -28.09 -4.98 -2.65
C ILE A 53 -29.36 -4.27 -2.27
N VAL A 54 -29.85 -3.38 -3.14
CA VAL A 54 -30.96 -2.48 -2.85
C VAL A 54 -31.96 -2.50 -4.00
N GLU A 55 -33.24 -2.65 -3.68
CA GLU A 55 -34.34 -2.54 -4.63
C GLU A 55 -35.04 -1.20 -4.43
N GLY A 56 -35.33 -0.48 -5.52
CA GLY A 56 -36.01 0.82 -5.53
C GLY A 56 -35.15 1.99 -5.97
N ASP A 57 -35.77 3.18 -6.04
CA ASP A 57 -35.09 4.40 -6.48
C ASP A 57 -34.40 5.06 -5.29
N VAL A 58 -33.06 4.92 -5.24
CA VAL A 58 -32.21 5.41 -4.16
C VAL A 58 -31.80 6.88 -4.40
N ALA A 59 -31.95 7.69 -3.35
CA ALA A 59 -31.46 9.07 -3.33
C ALA A 59 -30.02 9.16 -2.75
N THR A 60 -29.75 8.51 -1.61
CA THR A 60 -28.41 8.54 -0.99
C THR A 60 -28.08 7.23 -0.28
N TYR A 61 -26.79 6.97 -0.15
CA TYR A 61 -26.19 5.91 0.66
C TYR A 61 -25.44 6.53 1.83
N ALA A 62 -25.44 5.86 2.98
CA ALA A 62 -24.64 6.21 4.14
C ALA A 62 -24.15 4.92 4.81
N TRP A 63 -22.85 4.70 4.75
CA TRP A 63 -22.18 3.55 5.34
C TRP A 63 -21.55 3.93 6.69
N ASP A 64 -21.67 3.04 7.66
CA ASP A 64 -20.87 3.03 8.89
C ASP A 64 -20.12 1.69 8.95
N PHE A 65 -18.80 1.75 9.00
CA PHE A 65 -17.93 0.57 8.98
C PHE A 65 -17.66 -0.02 10.37
N GLY A 66 -18.17 0.63 11.43
CA GLY A 66 -18.05 0.16 12.81
C GLY A 66 -16.72 0.47 13.48
N ASP A 67 -15.78 1.10 12.80
CA ASP A 67 -14.50 1.57 13.35
C ASP A 67 -14.44 3.10 13.54
N GLY A 68 -15.56 3.79 13.31
CA GLY A 68 -15.73 5.24 13.36
C GLY A 68 -15.59 5.93 12.01
N ALA A 69 -15.25 5.19 10.94
CA ALA A 69 -15.25 5.72 9.59
C ALA A 69 -16.60 5.51 8.90
N THR A 70 -16.93 6.43 7.98
CA THR A 70 -18.19 6.42 7.22
C THR A 70 -17.94 6.72 5.74
N SER A 71 -18.86 6.35 4.85
CA SER A 71 -18.84 6.71 3.43
C SER A 71 -20.23 7.00 2.89
N SER A 72 -20.30 7.85 1.86
CA SER A 72 -21.53 8.11 1.09
C SER A 72 -21.47 7.57 -0.34
N GLU A 73 -20.43 6.84 -0.69
CA GLU A 73 -20.29 6.22 -2.00
C GLU A 73 -21.28 5.05 -2.17
N VAL A 74 -21.65 4.73 -3.40
CA VAL A 74 -22.57 3.63 -3.69
C VAL A 74 -21.94 2.29 -3.28
N ALA A 75 -20.72 2.05 -3.69
CA ALA A 75 -19.96 0.83 -3.44
C ALA A 75 -18.56 1.21 -2.94
N PRO A 76 -18.39 1.52 -1.65
CA PRO A 76 -17.12 1.98 -1.11
C PRO A 76 -16.16 0.82 -0.87
N SER A 77 -14.86 1.17 -0.88
CA SER A 77 -13.80 0.36 -0.30
C SER A 77 -13.35 0.99 1.01
N HIS A 78 -13.13 0.19 2.05
CA HIS A 78 -12.69 0.67 3.36
C HIS A 78 -11.52 -0.16 3.90
N ILE A 79 -10.55 0.49 4.56
CA ILE A 79 -9.38 -0.16 5.15
C ILE A 79 -9.52 -0.21 6.67
N TYR A 80 -9.70 -1.42 7.20
CA TYR A 80 -9.64 -1.65 8.64
C TYR A 80 -8.18 -1.74 9.10
N ARG A 81 -7.75 -0.79 9.91
CA ARG A 81 -6.35 -0.65 10.34
C ARG A 81 -6.02 -1.29 11.68
N LYS A 82 -7.03 -1.70 12.44
CA LYS A 82 -6.87 -2.31 13.76
C LYS A 82 -7.51 -3.68 13.79
N GLN A 83 -6.92 -4.58 14.59
CA GLN A 83 -7.58 -5.84 14.90
C GLN A 83 -8.91 -5.59 15.61
N GLY A 84 -9.89 -6.39 15.31
CA GLY A 84 -11.22 -6.28 15.90
C GLY A 84 -12.25 -7.02 15.08
N THR A 85 -13.45 -7.05 15.64
CA THR A 85 -14.64 -7.50 14.94
C THR A 85 -15.55 -6.30 14.78
N TYR A 86 -16.03 -6.07 13.56
CA TYR A 86 -16.75 -4.86 13.22
C TYR A 86 -18.14 -5.17 12.70
N THR A 87 -19.11 -4.47 13.26
CA THR A 87 -20.49 -4.42 12.76
C THR A 87 -20.58 -3.33 11.71
N VAL A 88 -21.08 -3.68 10.54
CA VAL A 88 -21.22 -2.73 9.43
C VAL A 88 -22.69 -2.43 9.20
N SER A 89 -23.03 -1.15 9.00
CA SER A 89 -24.38 -0.75 8.63
C SER A 89 -24.41 0.08 7.35
N LEU A 90 -25.50 -0.10 6.60
CA LEU A 90 -25.85 0.66 5.42
C LEU A 90 -27.23 1.29 5.62
N THR A 91 -27.28 2.61 5.67
CA THR A 91 -28.53 3.38 5.62
C THR A 91 -28.76 3.88 4.20
N VAL A 92 -29.93 3.61 3.65
CA VAL A 92 -30.36 4.05 2.32
C VAL A 92 -31.54 4.98 2.45
N GLN A 93 -31.46 6.15 1.82
CA GLN A 93 -32.58 7.05 1.66
C GLN A 93 -33.15 6.92 0.25
N PHE A 94 -34.45 6.68 0.13
CA PHE A 94 -35.13 6.57 -1.15
C PHE A 94 -35.68 7.92 -1.63
N THR A 95 -35.95 8.02 -2.91
CA THR A 95 -36.47 9.25 -3.54
C THR A 95 -37.89 9.60 -3.08
N ASP A 96 -38.64 8.66 -2.51
CA ASP A 96 -39.95 8.87 -1.89
C ASP A 96 -39.86 9.48 -0.47
N GLY A 97 -38.62 9.72 0.02
CA GLY A 97 -38.34 10.27 1.34
C GLY A 97 -38.28 9.23 2.47
N THR A 98 -38.48 7.94 2.19
CA THR A 98 -38.31 6.90 3.19
C THR A 98 -36.84 6.57 3.40
N SER A 99 -36.48 6.14 4.61
CA SER A 99 -35.12 5.70 4.97
C SER A 99 -35.17 4.29 5.57
N ARG A 100 -34.15 3.50 5.27
CA ARG A 100 -34.00 2.13 5.79
C ARG A 100 -32.54 1.83 6.06
N GLU A 101 -32.34 0.90 6.99
CA GLU A 101 -31.01 0.43 7.41
C GLU A 101 -30.93 -1.08 7.30
N ALA A 102 -29.79 -1.57 6.82
CA ALA A 102 -29.33 -2.94 6.94
C ALA A 102 -28.07 -2.94 7.82
N SER A 103 -28.04 -3.79 8.84
CA SER A 103 -26.89 -3.94 9.72
C SER A 103 -26.48 -5.39 9.80
N LYS A 104 -25.18 -5.66 9.74
CA LYS A 104 -24.59 -7.00 9.90
C LYS A 104 -23.64 -6.99 11.07
N GLU A 105 -24.09 -7.60 12.16
CA GLU A 105 -23.27 -7.72 13.37
C GLU A 105 -22.07 -8.64 13.09
N ASP A 106 -20.90 -8.22 13.59
CA ASP A 106 -19.65 -8.98 13.54
C ASP A 106 -19.26 -9.47 12.13
N LEU A 107 -19.68 -8.72 11.09
CA LEU A 107 -19.48 -9.12 9.70
C LEU A 107 -17.99 -9.21 9.34
N ILE A 108 -17.22 -8.23 9.79
CA ILE A 108 -15.79 -8.12 9.45
C ILE A 108 -14.95 -8.56 10.65
N THR A 109 -14.08 -9.53 10.44
CA THR A 109 -13.12 -9.98 11.47
C THR A 109 -11.69 -9.70 11.01
N ILE A 110 -11.04 -8.76 11.67
CA ILE A 110 -9.66 -8.39 11.41
C ILE A 110 -8.78 -8.97 12.51
N GLY A 111 -7.89 -9.88 12.11
CA GLY A 111 -6.90 -10.48 13.01
C GLY A 111 -5.71 -9.56 13.26
N SER A 112 -4.92 -9.91 14.27
CA SER A 112 -3.62 -9.28 14.46
C SER A 112 -2.72 -9.56 13.27
N PRO A 113 -1.87 -8.61 12.89
CA PRO A 113 -0.69 -8.93 12.09
C PRO A 113 0.12 -10.03 12.78
N LEU A 114 0.77 -10.89 12.03
CA LEU A 114 1.56 -12.03 12.57
C LEU A 114 2.60 -11.63 13.61
N LEU A 115 2.96 -10.35 13.65
CA LEU A 115 3.93 -9.75 14.57
C LEU A 115 3.33 -8.51 15.22
N SER A 116 2.29 -8.70 16.02
CA SER A 116 1.65 -7.58 16.72
C SER A 116 2.49 -7.10 17.90
N GLY A 117 3.26 -6.04 17.65
CA GLY A 117 3.68 -5.12 18.69
C GLY A 117 2.60 -4.04 18.95
N PRO A 118 2.82 -3.13 19.90
CA PRO A 118 1.93 -1.99 20.13
C PRO A 118 1.75 -1.20 18.81
N GLY A 119 0.53 -1.14 18.27
CA GLY A 119 0.22 -0.42 17.05
C GLY A 119 -0.02 -1.25 15.79
N GLY A 120 0.12 -2.58 15.83
CA GLY A 120 -0.23 -3.44 14.69
C GLY A 120 0.73 -3.37 13.50
N VAL A 121 1.90 -2.78 13.68
CA VAL A 121 2.94 -2.62 12.64
C VAL A 121 3.89 -3.81 12.67
N ALA A 122 4.31 -4.29 11.51
CA ALA A 122 5.42 -5.23 11.37
C ALA A 122 6.55 -4.60 10.56
N VAL A 123 7.78 -4.90 10.95
CA VAL A 123 9.00 -4.48 10.26
C VAL A 123 9.55 -5.67 9.49
N TYR A 124 9.72 -5.53 8.19
CA TYR A 124 10.35 -6.56 7.35
C TYR A 124 11.67 -6.02 6.81
N TRP A 125 12.70 -6.87 6.79
CA TRP A 125 13.99 -6.48 6.24
C TRP A 125 14.65 -7.61 5.47
N LEU A 126 15.43 -7.21 4.49
CA LEU A 126 16.27 -8.08 3.69
C LEU A 126 17.70 -8.00 4.22
N ASP A 127 18.27 -9.15 4.54
CA ASP A 127 19.71 -9.33 4.74
C ASP A 127 20.28 -10.07 3.51
N ARG A 128 21.00 -9.33 2.67
CA ARG A 128 21.64 -9.89 1.47
C ARG A 128 22.76 -10.86 1.79
N SER A 129 23.43 -10.66 2.92
CA SER A 129 24.57 -11.50 3.32
C SER A 129 24.12 -12.93 3.65
N SER A 130 22.98 -13.08 4.31
CA SER A 130 22.36 -14.38 4.63
C SER A 130 21.34 -14.84 3.56
N ASN A 131 21.03 -14.02 2.55
CA ASN A 131 19.97 -14.29 1.58
C ASN A 131 18.60 -14.56 2.23
N THR A 132 18.27 -13.78 3.25
CA THR A 132 17.10 -14.02 4.10
C THR A 132 16.27 -12.76 4.23
N ILE A 133 14.95 -12.93 4.20
CA ILE A 133 14.02 -11.89 4.58
C ILE A 133 13.48 -12.22 5.98
N TYR A 134 13.60 -11.27 6.87
CA TYR A 134 13.15 -11.35 8.24
C TYR A 134 11.89 -10.53 8.47
N ALA A 135 11.22 -10.82 9.57
CA ALA A 135 10.09 -10.06 10.07
C ALA A 135 10.24 -9.83 11.57
N GLY A 136 9.86 -8.66 12.06
CA GLY A 136 9.99 -8.31 13.47
C GLY A 136 8.87 -7.41 13.97
N SER A 137 8.71 -7.41 15.31
CA SER A 137 7.78 -6.50 15.97
C SER A 137 8.36 -5.07 16.00
N PRO A 138 7.51 -4.03 16.00
CA PRO A 138 7.98 -2.63 15.93
C PRO A 138 8.82 -2.18 17.11
N ASP A 139 8.72 -2.88 18.22
CA ASP A 139 9.48 -2.62 19.45
C ASP A 139 10.77 -3.43 19.55
N GLY A 140 11.06 -4.28 18.55
CA GLY A 140 12.23 -5.14 18.52
C GLY A 140 12.16 -6.37 19.45
N SER A 141 11.04 -6.59 20.13
CA SER A 141 10.89 -7.70 21.09
C SER A 141 10.85 -9.08 20.45
N VAL A 142 10.47 -9.13 19.18
CA VAL A 142 10.37 -10.38 18.39
C VAL A 142 11.01 -10.17 17.03
N SER A 143 11.81 -11.14 16.59
CA SER A 143 12.23 -11.27 15.20
C SER A 143 12.17 -12.73 14.78
N LEU A 144 11.84 -12.96 13.51
CA LEU A 144 11.77 -14.31 12.94
C LEU A 144 12.22 -14.31 11.48
N THR A 145 12.67 -15.45 11.02
CA THR A 145 12.96 -15.69 9.61
C THR A 145 11.64 -15.89 8.87
N LEU A 146 11.38 -15.07 7.87
CA LEU A 146 10.18 -15.17 7.02
C LEU A 146 10.48 -15.97 5.74
N VAL A 147 11.50 -15.57 4.97
CA VAL A 147 11.86 -16.21 3.71
C VAL A 147 13.34 -16.57 3.75
N THR A 148 13.66 -17.84 3.54
CA THR A 148 15.03 -18.31 3.33
C THR A 148 15.32 -18.51 1.85
N GLY A 149 16.59 -18.40 1.45
CA GLY A 149 17.01 -18.64 0.07
C GLY A 149 16.56 -17.53 -0.90
N ALA A 150 16.38 -16.31 -0.40
CA ALA A 150 16.14 -15.11 -1.22
C ALA A 150 17.42 -14.67 -1.96
N SER A 151 18.12 -15.62 -2.57
CA SER A 151 19.44 -15.40 -3.19
C SER A 151 19.38 -14.33 -4.28
N GLY A 152 20.28 -13.36 -4.16
CA GLY A 152 20.38 -12.23 -5.08
C GLY A 152 19.25 -11.21 -4.93
N ALA A 153 18.46 -11.26 -3.85
CA ALA A 153 17.48 -10.25 -3.54
C ALA A 153 18.13 -8.87 -3.36
N GLN A 154 17.48 -7.83 -3.84
CA GLN A 154 17.99 -6.45 -3.81
C GLN A 154 17.03 -5.49 -3.11
N TYR A 155 15.75 -5.55 -3.44
CA TYR A 155 14.70 -4.68 -2.89
C TYR A 155 13.51 -5.52 -2.45
N ILE A 156 12.84 -5.06 -1.41
CA ILE A 156 11.60 -5.67 -0.91
C ILE A 156 10.47 -4.65 -0.90
N ALA A 157 9.26 -5.14 -1.08
CA ALA A 157 8.02 -4.41 -0.88
C ALA A 157 6.96 -5.39 -0.39
N ALA A 158 5.89 -4.91 0.24
CA ALA A 158 4.86 -5.80 0.75
C ALA A 158 3.48 -5.17 0.63
N ASP A 159 2.47 -6.03 0.53
CA ASP A 159 1.09 -5.73 0.83
C ASP A 159 0.62 -6.57 2.03
N ASP A 160 -0.65 -6.56 2.34
CA ASP A 160 -1.22 -7.27 3.48
C ASP A 160 -1.26 -8.81 3.34
N GLU A 161 -0.93 -9.35 2.16
CA GLU A 161 -0.93 -10.80 1.89
C GLU A 161 0.45 -11.34 1.46
N TRP A 162 1.26 -10.52 0.76
CA TRP A 162 2.49 -10.95 0.12
C TRP A 162 3.68 -10.06 0.43
N ILE A 163 4.84 -10.67 0.59
CA ILE A 163 6.15 -10.01 0.51
C ILE A 163 6.72 -10.23 -0.89
N TYR A 164 7.14 -9.15 -1.52
CA TYR A 164 7.72 -9.13 -2.86
C TYR A 164 9.19 -8.78 -2.78
N TRP A 165 10.00 -9.33 -3.67
CA TRP A 165 11.38 -8.91 -3.80
C TRP A 165 11.86 -8.98 -5.25
N THR A 166 12.84 -8.14 -5.56
CA THR A 166 13.56 -8.19 -6.82
C THR A 166 14.87 -8.95 -6.65
N THR A 167 15.27 -9.64 -7.70
CA THR A 167 16.66 -10.08 -7.91
C THR A 167 17.20 -9.37 -9.15
N LYS A 168 18.46 -9.60 -9.54
CA LYS A 168 19.05 -8.99 -10.74
C LYS A 168 18.12 -9.07 -11.96
N ASN A 169 17.34 -10.13 -12.12
CA ASN A 169 16.56 -10.38 -13.32
C ASN A 169 15.14 -10.92 -13.07
N MET A 170 14.67 -10.96 -11.82
CA MET A 170 13.35 -11.48 -11.47
C MET A 170 12.64 -10.59 -10.47
N VAL A 171 11.30 -10.61 -10.55
CA VAL A 171 10.41 -10.18 -9.47
C VAL A 171 9.75 -11.42 -8.91
N LYS A 172 9.81 -11.60 -7.60
CA LYS A 172 9.29 -12.76 -6.88
C LYS A 172 8.41 -12.33 -5.73
N ARG A 173 7.58 -13.25 -5.22
CA ARG A 173 6.81 -13.05 -3.99
C ARG A 173 6.71 -14.33 -3.16
N ALA A 174 6.33 -14.17 -1.90
CA ALA A 174 5.95 -15.25 -0.99
C ALA A 174 4.81 -14.76 -0.08
N ARG A 175 4.10 -15.68 0.55
CA ARG A 175 3.06 -15.32 1.53
C ARG A 175 3.70 -14.60 2.72
N LEU A 176 3.10 -13.49 3.08
CA LEU A 176 3.56 -12.69 4.22
C LEU A 176 3.35 -13.43 5.55
N SER A 177 2.39 -14.33 5.60
CA SER A 177 2.02 -15.07 6.82
C SER A 177 3.09 -16.05 7.29
N ASP A 178 3.83 -16.69 6.37
CA ASP A 178 4.71 -17.81 6.71
C ASP A 178 5.88 -18.00 5.73
N GLY A 179 6.03 -17.10 4.76
CA GLY A 179 7.08 -17.17 3.72
C GLY A 179 6.89 -18.30 2.71
N THR A 180 5.78 -19.02 2.76
CA THR A 180 5.48 -20.10 1.81
C THR A 180 4.94 -19.58 0.47
N GLY A 181 4.69 -20.47 -0.49
CA GLY A 181 4.11 -20.09 -1.78
C GLY A 181 5.03 -19.22 -2.61
N GLN A 182 6.36 -19.41 -2.48
CA GLN A 182 7.33 -18.65 -3.27
C GLN A 182 7.11 -18.88 -4.77
N GLU A 183 6.95 -17.79 -5.51
CA GLU A 183 6.76 -17.83 -6.96
C GLU A 183 7.45 -16.67 -7.66
N THR A 184 7.71 -16.85 -8.96
CA THR A 184 8.31 -15.81 -9.81
C THR A 184 7.21 -15.18 -10.64
N LEU A 185 7.03 -13.87 -10.48
CA LEU A 185 6.03 -13.08 -11.18
C LEU A 185 6.53 -12.55 -12.53
N TYR A 186 7.82 -12.23 -12.60
CA TYR A 186 8.45 -11.65 -13.79
C TYR A 186 9.89 -12.12 -13.91
N THR A 187 10.34 -12.33 -15.15
CA THR A 187 11.73 -12.63 -15.47
C THR A 187 12.16 -11.83 -16.70
N ASN A 188 13.31 -11.17 -16.57
CA ASN A 188 13.95 -10.47 -17.68
C ASN A 188 15.42 -10.93 -17.81
N TRP A 189 15.74 -11.57 -18.89
CA TRP A 189 17.09 -12.10 -19.12
C TRP A 189 18.07 -11.08 -19.68
N THR A 190 17.57 -9.90 -20.10
CA THR A 190 18.36 -8.89 -20.80
C THR A 190 18.56 -7.60 -20.03
N SER A 191 17.88 -7.42 -18.90
CA SER A 191 17.93 -6.18 -18.12
C SER A 191 18.10 -6.49 -16.64
N THR A 192 18.77 -5.59 -15.91
CA THR A 192 18.81 -5.63 -14.46
C THR A 192 17.56 -4.98 -13.89
N ILE A 193 16.94 -5.63 -12.91
CA ILE A 193 15.78 -5.10 -12.18
C ILE A 193 16.29 -4.42 -10.92
N ALA A 194 15.84 -3.19 -10.71
CA ALA A 194 16.08 -2.44 -9.48
C ALA A 194 14.78 -1.80 -9.01
N GLY A 195 14.75 -1.35 -7.79
CA GLY A 195 13.60 -0.69 -7.19
C GLY A 195 12.31 -1.53 -7.28
N LEU A 196 11.50 -1.48 -6.28
CA LEU A 196 10.22 -2.20 -6.20
C LEU A 196 9.24 -1.40 -5.36
N ALA A 197 8.01 -1.26 -5.83
CA ALA A 197 6.95 -0.63 -5.06
C ALA A 197 5.62 -1.35 -5.28
N VAL A 198 4.81 -1.44 -4.23
CA VAL A 198 3.47 -2.02 -4.23
C VAL A 198 2.44 -0.95 -3.96
N ASP A 199 1.47 -0.83 -4.83
CA ASP A 199 0.25 -0.05 -4.63
C ASP A 199 -0.89 -1.00 -4.27
N SER A 200 -1.09 -1.24 -2.98
CA SER A 200 -2.15 -2.12 -2.48
C SER A 200 -3.54 -1.58 -2.81
N GLY A 201 -3.72 -0.25 -2.83
CA GLY A 201 -4.99 0.37 -3.17
C GLY A 201 -5.38 0.16 -4.63
N ALA A 202 -4.45 0.32 -5.56
CA ALA A 202 -4.68 0.10 -6.99
C ALA A 202 -4.40 -1.35 -7.43
N GLN A 203 -3.99 -2.24 -6.54
CA GLN A 203 -3.61 -3.63 -6.82
C GLN A 203 -2.55 -3.72 -7.91
N LYS A 204 -1.48 -2.91 -7.78
CA LYS A 204 -0.39 -2.80 -8.76
C LYS A 204 0.99 -2.96 -8.15
N LEU A 205 1.85 -3.54 -8.96
CA LEU A 205 3.27 -3.71 -8.71
C LEU A 205 4.05 -2.86 -9.72
N TYR A 206 5.08 -2.15 -9.23
CA TYR A 206 5.97 -1.34 -10.05
C TYR A 206 7.41 -1.76 -9.79
N TRP A 207 8.21 -1.85 -10.86
CA TRP A 207 9.66 -2.07 -10.75
C TRP A 207 10.42 -1.35 -11.86
N ALA A 208 11.65 -0.99 -11.56
CA ALA A 208 12.56 -0.39 -12.55
C ALA A 208 13.35 -1.48 -13.28
N CYS A 209 13.55 -1.32 -14.58
CA CYS A 209 14.41 -2.15 -15.41
C CYS A 209 15.50 -1.31 -16.06
N HIS A 210 16.75 -1.73 -15.91
CA HIS A 210 17.91 -1.14 -16.54
C HIS A 210 18.30 -1.98 -17.75
N PRO A 211 18.38 -1.38 -18.94
CA PRO A 211 18.80 -2.11 -20.12
C PRO A 211 20.30 -2.42 -20.07
N PRO A 212 20.73 -3.54 -20.68
CA PRO A 212 22.13 -3.92 -20.72
C PRO A 212 22.98 -3.06 -21.67
N SER A 213 22.34 -2.22 -22.46
CA SER A 213 23.02 -1.32 -23.42
C SER A 213 22.20 -0.05 -23.67
N ILE A 214 22.88 0.99 -24.11
CA ILE A 214 22.29 2.29 -24.50
C ILE A 214 21.29 2.22 -25.66
N SER A 215 21.21 1.09 -26.35
CA SER A 215 20.30 0.89 -27.49
C SER A 215 18.94 0.30 -27.11
N THR A 216 18.75 -0.07 -25.85
CA THR A 216 17.49 -0.66 -25.35
C THR A 216 16.87 0.24 -24.28
N ASN A 217 15.57 0.47 -24.38
CA ASN A 217 14.87 1.34 -23.44
C ASN A 217 14.76 0.69 -22.06
N GLY A 218 15.35 1.31 -21.04
CA GLY A 218 15.00 1.11 -19.66
C GLY A 218 13.67 1.78 -19.31
N GLY A 219 13.14 1.50 -18.15
CA GLY A 219 11.93 2.15 -17.72
C GLY A 219 11.32 1.55 -16.48
N ILE A 220 10.22 2.13 -16.07
CA ILE A 220 9.40 1.61 -14.99
C ILE A 220 8.31 0.71 -15.60
N TRP A 221 8.27 -0.51 -15.12
CA TRP A 221 7.27 -1.51 -15.47
C TRP A 221 6.15 -1.52 -14.45
N LYS A 222 4.97 -1.91 -14.91
CA LYS A 222 3.76 -2.04 -14.11
C LYS A 222 3.07 -3.36 -14.40
N ALA A 223 2.57 -4.02 -13.35
CA ALA A 223 1.76 -5.23 -13.45
C ALA A 223 0.64 -5.23 -12.40
N ASN A 224 -0.24 -6.22 -12.45
CA ASN A 224 -1.08 -6.59 -11.31
C ASN A 224 -0.22 -7.28 -10.23
N LEU A 225 -0.72 -7.37 -9.00
CA LEU A 225 0.00 -8.01 -7.89
C LEU A 225 0.28 -9.50 -8.11
N ASP A 226 -0.48 -10.17 -8.98
CA ASP A 226 -0.26 -11.55 -9.41
C ASP A 226 0.74 -11.70 -10.57
N GLY A 227 1.36 -10.60 -10.99
CA GLY A 227 2.28 -10.56 -12.11
C GLY A 227 1.62 -10.51 -13.49
N SER A 228 0.31 -10.54 -13.60
CA SER A 228 -0.40 -10.42 -14.88
C SER A 228 -0.40 -8.98 -15.41
N ASN A 229 -0.77 -8.80 -16.69
CA ASN A 229 -0.85 -7.49 -17.36
C ASN A 229 0.44 -6.67 -17.31
N GLN A 230 1.58 -7.34 -17.40
CA GLN A 230 2.89 -6.71 -17.42
C GLN A 230 3.04 -5.78 -18.63
N ARG A 231 3.50 -4.56 -18.36
CA ARG A 231 3.79 -3.60 -19.42
C ARG A 231 4.83 -2.57 -19.00
N LEU A 232 5.59 -2.08 -19.95
CA LEU A 232 6.37 -0.87 -19.77
C LEU A 232 5.37 0.27 -19.54
N TRP A 233 5.47 0.92 -18.37
CA TRP A 233 4.55 1.99 -18.01
C TRP A 233 5.12 3.37 -18.32
N GLY A 234 6.41 3.58 -18.04
CA GLY A 234 7.13 4.80 -18.35
C GLY A 234 8.48 4.49 -18.98
N SER A 235 8.75 5.05 -20.16
CA SER A 235 10.07 5.06 -20.78
C SER A 235 10.64 6.44 -20.59
N ILE A 236 11.77 6.54 -19.89
CA ILE A 236 12.51 7.80 -19.75
C ILE A 236 13.55 7.83 -20.88
N SER A 237 13.31 8.71 -21.84
CA SER A 237 14.25 8.96 -22.92
C SER A 237 15.49 9.66 -22.35
N GLY A 238 16.66 9.06 -22.57
CA GLY A 238 17.92 9.59 -22.04
C GLY A 238 18.54 8.79 -20.90
N TRP A 239 17.85 7.83 -20.33
CA TRP A 239 18.38 6.96 -19.27
C TRP A 239 19.70 6.26 -19.61
N CYS A 240 19.94 6.06 -20.90
CA CYS A 240 21.16 5.39 -21.36
C CYS A 240 22.30 6.34 -21.73
N ALA A 241 22.01 7.61 -22.01
CA ALA A 241 23.03 8.53 -22.47
C ALA A 241 23.89 9.10 -21.32
N ASN A 242 23.31 9.21 -20.10
CA ASN A 242 23.93 9.85 -18.95
C ASN A 242 23.94 8.99 -17.68
N SER A 243 23.80 7.67 -17.80
CA SER A 243 23.81 6.75 -16.64
C SER A 243 22.73 7.04 -15.56
N HIS A 244 21.64 7.70 -15.96
CA HIS A 244 20.48 7.95 -15.08
C HIS A 244 19.64 6.71 -14.89
N VAL A 245 19.48 6.25 -13.67
CA VAL A 245 18.89 4.96 -13.36
C VAL A 245 18.00 5.08 -12.13
N PRO A 246 16.67 4.82 -12.23
CA PRO A 246 15.83 4.71 -11.04
C PRO A 246 16.26 3.51 -10.22
N TRP A 247 16.55 3.75 -8.98
CA TRP A 247 17.13 2.77 -8.08
C TRP A 247 16.14 2.31 -7.02
N ILE A 248 15.42 3.22 -6.40
CA ILE A 248 14.46 2.96 -5.33
C ILE A 248 13.12 3.54 -5.75
N LEU A 249 12.05 2.78 -5.54
CA LEU A 249 10.69 3.20 -5.83
C LEU A 249 9.84 3.28 -4.55
N ALA A 250 8.97 4.26 -4.49
CA ALA A 250 7.92 4.37 -3.48
C ALA A 250 6.62 4.87 -4.11
N VAL A 251 5.47 4.37 -3.67
CA VAL A 251 4.17 4.74 -4.22
C VAL A 251 3.29 5.40 -3.16
N ASP A 252 2.67 6.51 -3.52
CA ASP A 252 1.58 7.15 -2.78
C ASP A 252 0.26 6.77 -3.45
N SER A 253 -0.39 5.72 -2.94
CA SER A 253 -1.67 5.21 -3.43
C SER A 253 -2.79 6.24 -3.28
N VAL A 254 -2.74 7.09 -2.26
CA VAL A 254 -3.76 8.10 -1.98
C VAL A 254 -3.73 9.23 -3.02
N ARG A 255 -2.53 9.72 -3.37
CA ARG A 255 -2.36 10.77 -4.38
C ARG A 255 -2.13 10.23 -5.77
N GLN A 256 -2.07 8.92 -5.93
CA GLN A 256 -1.77 8.27 -7.20
C GLN A 256 -0.45 8.77 -7.79
N ARG A 257 0.62 8.76 -6.98
CA ARG A 257 1.97 9.17 -7.37
C ARG A 257 2.99 8.08 -7.13
N LEU A 258 3.92 7.93 -8.06
CA LEU A 258 5.12 7.12 -7.93
C LEU A 258 6.31 8.05 -7.76
N TYR A 259 7.15 7.74 -6.81
CA TYR A 259 8.39 8.46 -6.50
C TYR A 259 9.56 7.54 -6.70
N TRP A 260 10.71 8.10 -7.11
CA TRP A 260 11.94 7.34 -7.20
C TRP A 260 13.15 8.20 -6.89
N VAL A 261 14.22 7.51 -6.48
CA VAL A 261 15.58 8.06 -6.47
C VAL A 261 16.26 7.58 -7.73
N GLU A 262 16.83 8.52 -8.45
CA GLU A 262 17.64 8.27 -9.64
C GLU A 262 19.10 8.49 -9.30
N HIS A 263 19.93 7.49 -9.56
CA HIS A 263 21.38 7.61 -9.43
C HIS A 263 22.00 8.01 -10.77
N PHE A 264 22.93 8.93 -10.76
CA PHE A 264 23.71 9.31 -11.92
C PHE A 264 25.15 9.62 -11.54
N PHE A 265 26.05 9.49 -12.50
CA PHE A 265 27.43 9.86 -12.34
C PHE A 265 27.67 11.17 -13.06
N ASP A 266 28.18 12.17 -12.35
CA ASP A 266 28.62 13.42 -12.95
C ASP A 266 29.96 13.17 -13.67
N VAL A 267 29.84 12.90 -14.97
CA VAL A 267 31.03 12.81 -15.86
C VAL A 267 31.34 14.23 -16.36
N ASP A 268 32.42 14.77 -15.89
CA ASP A 268 33.01 15.92 -16.60
C ASP A 268 33.21 15.51 -18.06
N THR A 269 32.51 16.20 -18.97
CA THR A 269 32.32 15.81 -20.38
C THR A 269 33.56 15.80 -21.24
N SER A 270 34.75 15.87 -20.65
CA SER A 270 36.02 15.90 -21.34
C SER A 270 36.74 14.56 -21.52
N GLY A 271 36.17 13.44 -20.99
CA GLY A 271 36.74 12.09 -21.06
C GLY A 271 35.90 11.09 -21.86
N PRO A 272 36.48 9.94 -22.31
CA PRO A 272 35.71 8.93 -23.03
C PRO A 272 34.67 8.26 -22.11
N ILE A 273 33.42 8.17 -22.60
CA ILE A 273 32.33 7.46 -21.96
C ILE A 273 32.68 5.96 -21.95
N LEU A 274 33.13 5.45 -20.81
CA LEU A 274 33.30 4.00 -20.62
C LEU A 274 32.00 3.40 -20.06
N PRO A 275 31.58 2.25 -20.55
CA PRO A 275 30.44 1.55 -19.97
C PRO A 275 30.81 1.11 -18.55
N VAL A 276 30.22 1.73 -17.54
CA VAL A 276 30.37 1.33 -16.14
C VAL A 276 29.48 0.13 -15.91
N SER A 277 30.09 -1.01 -15.62
CA SER A 277 29.38 -2.16 -15.07
C SER A 277 29.06 -1.85 -13.62
N LEU A 278 27.79 -1.68 -13.28
CA LEU A 278 27.29 -1.43 -11.93
C LEU A 278 27.51 -2.62 -10.95
N GLU A 279 28.28 -3.62 -11.34
CA GLU A 279 28.47 -4.85 -10.58
C GLU A 279 29.47 -4.73 -9.43
N THR A 280 30.33 -3.69 -9.42
CA THR A 280 31.24 -3.44 -8.30
C THR A 280 31.59 -1.95 -8.19
N GLU A 281 31.38 -1.34 -7.04
CA GLU A 281 31.84 0.02 -6.72
C GLU A 281 33.35 0.23 -6.97
N SER A 282 34.12 -0.86 -6.95
CA SER A 282 35.57 -0.85 -7.19
C SER A 282 35.98 -0.48 -8.63
N SER A 283 35.04 -0.41 -9.58
CA SER A 283 35.30 -0.03 -10.97
C SER A 283 34.98 1.44 -11.30
N ILE A 284 34.46 2.20 -10.35
CA ILE A 284 34.15 3.62 -10.51
C ILE A 284 35.48 4.42 -10.38
N PRO A 285 35.87 5.24 -11.36
CA PRO A 285 37.01 6.12 -11.22
C PRO A 285 36.86 7.03 -9.99
N SER A 286 37.91 7.21 -9.22
CA SER A 286 37.91 7.99 -7.98
C SER A 286 37.54 9.48 -8.16
N GLU A 287 37.60 9.98 -9.39
CA GLU A 287 37.12 11.33 -9.77
C GLU A 287 35.62 11.43 -10.00
N TRP A 288 34.90 10.31 -10.09
CA TRP A 288 33.45 10.31 -10.30
C TRP A 288 32.72 10.30 -8.95
N THR A 289 31.97 11.35 -8.69
CA THR A 289 31.13 11.43 -7.52
C THR A 289 29.72 10.98 -7.90
N PRO A 290 29.23 9.85 -7.34
CA PRO A 290 27.85 9.48 -7.53
C PRO A 290 26.93 10.55 -6.91
N LYS A 291 25.92 10.93 -7.68
CA LYS A 291 24.87 11.87 -7.28
C LYS A 291 23.52 11.21 -7.45
N CYS A 292 22.54 11.72 -6.79
CA CYS A 292 21.15 11.31 -7.01
C CYS A 292 20.21 12.49 -7.13
N SER A 293 19.04 12.23 -7.66
CA SER A 293 17.89 13.13 -7.65
C SER A 293 16.63 12.39 -7.23
N VAL A 294 15.73 13.10 -6.58
CA VAL A 294 14.42 12.56 -6.18
C VAL A 294 13.37 13.09 -7.15
N HIS A 295 12.58 12.18 -7.68
CA HIS A 295 11.59 12.45 -8.71
C HIS A 295 10.20 11.95 -8.29
N TRP A 296 9.16 12.43 -8.96
CA TRP A 296 7.83 11.84 -8.88
C TRP A 296 7.06 11.96 -10.20
N THR A 297 6.06 11.12 -10.37
CA THR A 297 5.09 11.19 -11.48
C THR A 297 3.71 10.69 -11.06
N SER A 298 2.66 11.03 -11.83
CA SER A 298 1.33 10.47 -11.62
C SER A 298 1.27 9.01 -12.08
N VAL A 299 0.63 8.11 -11.32
CA VAL A 299 0.42 6.71 -11.75
C VAL A 299 -0.60 6.55 -12.89
N THR A 300 -1.32 7.61 -13.23
CA THR A 300 -2.28 7.64 -14.35
C THR A 300 -1.64 8.00 -15.69
N GLY A 301 -0.50 8.71 -15.66
CA GLY A 301 0.25 9.13 -16.86
C GLY A 301 1.67 9.52 -16.45
N PHE A 302 2.65 9.11 -17.26
CA PHE A 302 4.05 9.39 -16.97
C PHE A 302 4.39 10.82 -17.37
N ASP A 303 4.72 11.65 -16.36
CA ASP A 303 5.22 13.02 -16.49
C ASP A 303 6.23 13.26 -15.35
N ASP A 304 7.51 13.31 -15.70
CA ASP A 304 8.61 13.35 -14.74
C ASP A 304 8.74 14.73 -14.09
N HIS A 305 8.71 14.76 -12.78
CA HIS A 305 8.89 15.96 -11.97
C HIS A 305 10.06 15.79 -11.00
N VAL A 306 11.06 16.62 -11.13
CA VAL A 306 12.20 16.64 -10.21
C VAL A 306 11.82 17.36 -8.92
N ILE A 307 12.02 16.70 -7.78
CA ILE A 307 11.87 17.30 -6.45
C ILE A 307 13.19 17.98 -6.05
N ARG A 308 14.30 17.28 -6.21
CA ARG A 308 15.62 17.72 -5.80
C ARG A 308 16.69 17.07 -6.68
N GLU A 309 17.68 17.83 -7.05
CA GLU A 309 18.83 17.39 -7.85
C GLU A 309 20.15 17.50 -7.07
N ASN A 310 21.17 16.82 -7.56
CA ASN A 310 22.55 16.89 -7.07
C ASN A 310 22.69 16.52 -5.58
N LEU A 311 21.87 15.57 -5.13
CA LEU A 311 22.02 14.97 -3.80
C LEU A 311 23.18 13.98 -3.82
N PRO A 312 23.85 13.73 -2.68
CA PRO A 312 24.70 12.55 -2.51
C PRO A 312 23.92 11.27 -2.81
N ALA A 313 24.62 10.19 -3.15
CA ALA A 313 23.95 8.91 -3.40
C ALA A 313 23.11 8.51 -2.20
N SER A 314 21.81 8.28 -2.41
CA SER A 314 20.86 7.86 -1.39
C SER A 314 20.49 6.40 -1.61
N GLU A 315 20.45 5.60 -0.54
CA GLU A 315 20.10 4.18 -0.60
C GLU A 315 18.73 3.87 0.02
N GLY A 316 18.12 4.81 0.74
CA GLY A 316 16.79 4.70 1.33
C GLY A 316 15.86 5.83 0.91
N LEU A 317 14.61 5.48 0.58
CA LEU A 317 13.53 6.42 0.26
C LEU A 317 12.25 5.98 0.97
N ALA A 318 11.62 6.90 1.69
CA ALA A 318 10.33 6.67 2.30
C ALA A 318 9.41 7.88 2.13
N MET A 319 8.10 7.62 2.12
CA MET A 319 7.09 8.63 1.88
C MET A 319 6.07 8.66 3.01
N ASP A 320 5.77 9.86 3.50
CA ASP A 320 4.59 10.08 4.32
C ASP A 320 3.34 10.06 3.43
N VAL A 321 2.73 8.89 3.28
CA VAL A 321 1.44 8.69 2.59
C VAL A 321 0.26 8.90 3.53
N GLY A 322 0.45 9.63 4.62
CA GLY A 322 -0.49 9.88 5.71
C GLY A 322 -1.97 10.07 5.33
N LEU A 323 -2.80 10.15 6.33
CA LEU A 323 -4.25 10.30 6.24
C LEU A 323 -4.65 11.52 5.38
N PRO A 324 -5.78 11.50 4.65
CA PRO A 324 -6.19 12.54 3.71
C PRO A 324 -6.24 13.96 4.29
N ASP A 325 -6.47 14.08 5.59
CA ASP A 325 -6.79 15.35 6.27
C ASP A 325 -5.65 15.96 7.11
N VAL A 326 -4.47 15.31 7.18
CA VAL A 326 -3.34 15.84 7.95
C VAL A 326 -2.34 16.50 7.02
N GLY A 327 -2.22 17.82 7.17
CA GLY A 327 -1.27 18.63 6.41
C GLY A 327 0.18 18.15 6.54
N SER A 328 1.07 18.68 5.70
CA SER A 328 2.51 18.44 5.68
C SER A 328 2.91 16.97 5.47
N ARG A 329 2.96 16.59 4.23
CA ARG A 329 3.50 15.29 3.80
C ARG A 329 4.92 15.49 3.31
N TYR A 330 5.79 14.59 3.71
CA TYR A 330 7.21 14.68 3.44
C TYR A 330 7.71 13.46 2.67
N VAL A 331 8.73 13.70 1.87
CA VAL A 331 9.62 12.68 1.30
C VAL A 331 10.85 12.62 2.18
N TYR A 332 11.25 11.44 2.58
CA TYR A 332 12.41 11.17 3.42
C TYR A 332 13.42 10.34 2.66
N TRP A 333 14.70 10.58 2.85
CA TRP A 333 15.77 9.75 2.29
C TRP A 333 16.99 9.73 3.20
N THR A 334 17.78 8.68 3.06
CA THR A 334 19.10 8.57 3.70
C THR A 334 20.15 9.30 2.89
N ASP A 335 21.09 9.93 3.57
CA ASP A 335 22.31 10.48 3.00
C ASP A 335 23.51 9.84 3.70
N PRO A 336 24.03 8.71 3.19
CA PRO A 336 25.12 7.98 3.85
C PRO A 336 26.47 8.71 3.81
N ARG A 337 26.63 9.78 3.01
CA ARG A 337 27.86 10.57 2.98
C ARG A 337 27.89 11.65 4.05
N SER A 338 26.74 12.16 4.41
CA SER A 338 26.59 13.16 5.48
C SER A 338 26.20 12.51 6.79
N ASP A 339 25.97 11.18 6.81
CA ASP A 339 25.46 10.41 7.95
C ASP A 339 24.15 10.98 8.48
N GLU A 340 23.23 11.29 7.56
CA GLU A 340 22.00 12.00 7.85
C GLU A 340 20.75 11.28 7.30
N ILE A 341 19.61 11.56 7.92
CA ILE A 341 18.29 11.37 7.32
C ILE A 341 17.66 12.75 7.16
N VAL A 342 17.23 13.03 5.94
CA VAL A 342 16.68 14.32 5.54
C VAL A 342 15.26 14.19 5.01
N ARG A 343 14.52 15.30 5.04
CA ARG A 343 13.17 15.34 4.44
C ARG A 343 12.90 16.66 3.74
N CYS A 344 11.95 16.65 2.80
CA CYS A 344 11.32 17.85 2.25
C CYS A 344 9.86 17.58 1.88
N THR A 345 9.11 18.63 1.56
CA THR A 345 7.78 18.45 0.94
C THR A 345 7.93 17.86 -0.47
N PRO A 346 6.88 17.23 -1.03
CA PRO A 346 6.87 16.75 -2.42
C PRO A 346 7.10 17.83 -3.49
N GLY A 347 7.06 19.10 -3.10
CA GLY A 347 7.42 20.24 -3.95
C GLY A 347 8.84 20.74 -3.72
N GLY A 348 9.68 20.01 -2.96
CA GLY A 348 11.09 20.34 -2.69
C GLY A 348 11.30 21.44 -1.65
N SER A 349 10.24 22.02 -1.08
CA SER A 349 10.33 23.00 0.00
C SER A 349 10.49 22.34 1.37
N GLU A 350 10.75 23.13 2.40
CA GLU A 350 10.91 22.69 3.79
C GLU A 350 12.00 21.61 3.97
N TYR A 351 13.05 21.68 3.17
CA TYR A 351 14.20 20.79 3.29
C TYR A 351 14.88 20.95 4.64
N ARG A 352 15.06 19.84 5.35
CA ARG A 352 15.83 19.83 6.59
C ARG A 352 16.33 18.43 6.95
N THR A 353 17.45 18.38 7.63
CA THR A 353 17.96 17.22 8.35
C THR A 353 17.09 16.96 9.57
N ILE A 354 16.66 15.71 9.77
CA ILE A 354 15.87 15.27 10.92
C ILE A 354 16.68 14.38 11.86
N LEU A 355 17.71 13.70 11.34
CA LEU A 355 18.66 12.90 12.10
C LEU A 355 20.05 13.14 11.52
N SER A 356 21.06 13.26 12.38
CA SER A 356 22.47 13.43 12.01
C SER A 356 23.36 12.54 12.89
N ASP A 357 24.63 12.46 12.52
CA ASP A 357 25.63 11.66 13.24
C ASP A 357 25.26 10.17 13.29
N LEU A 358 24.66 9.67 12.19
CA LEU A 358 24.37 8.26 11.98
C LEU A 358 25.65 7.53 11.50
N ASP A 359 25.60 6.20 11.40
CA ASP A 359 26.75 5.42 10.93
C ASP A 359 26.40 4.68 9.64
N ASP A 360 26.58 5.38 8.51
CA ASP A 360 26.29 4.88 7.16
C ASP A 360 24.83 4.40 6.99
N PRO A 361 23.83 5.30 7.07
CA PRO A 361 22.40 4.92 6.99
C PRO A 361 22.05 4.42 5.58
N VAL A 362 21.53 3.19 5.48
CA VAL A 362 21.25 2.51 4.22
C VAL A 362 19.75 2.49 3.93
N ALA A 363 19.03 1.56 4.51
CA ALA A 363 17.62 1.37 4.24
C ALA A 363 16.74 2.31 5.07
N LEU A 364 15.60 2.69 4.53
CA LEU A 364 14.66 3.59 5.17
C LEU A 364 13.22 3.12 4.92
N ALA A 365 12.43 3.08 5.96
CA ALA A 365 10.99 2.82 5.87
C ALA A 365 10.24 3.66 6.91
N MET A 366 8.98 3.97 6.65
CA MET A 366 8.19 4.74 7.59
C MET A 366 6.76 4.26 7.66
N ASN A 367 6.13 4.54 8.79
CA ASN A 367 4.70 4.37 9.01
C ASN A 367 4.09 5.69 9.50
N ALA A 368 3.39 6.38 8.61
CA ALA A 368 2.77 7.66 8.90
C ALA A 368 1.68 7.56 9.98
N ALA A 369 0.87 6.49 9.96
CA ALA A 369 -0.22 6.30 10.92
C ALA A 369 0.30 6.01 12.33
N TYR A 370 1.46 5.36 12.42
CA TYR A 370 2.15 5.09 13.70
C TYR A 370 3.09 6.24 14.11
N GLY A 371 3.38 7.16 13.19
CA GLY A 371 4.26 8.32 13.42
C GLY A 371 5.73 7.93 13.60
N LYS A 372 6.19 6.82 13.01
CA LYS A 372 7.53 6.29 13.18
C LYS A 372 8.27 6.12 11.87
N LEU A 373 9.57 6.41 11.94
CA LEU A 373 10.58 6.19 10.92
C LEU A 373 11.51 5.06 11.41
N TYR A 374 11.93 4.19 10.48
CA TYR A 374 12.90 3.13 10.73
C TYR A 374 14.01 3.22 9.70
N TRP A 375 15.25 3.02 10.14
CA TRP A 375 16.42 2.96 9.26
C TRP A 375 17.38 1.88 9.71
N SER A 376 18.25 1.45 8.82
CA SER A 376 19.37 0.57 9.15
C SER A 376 20.67 1.32 9.03
N ASP A 377 21.62 0.94 9.87
CA ASP A 377 23.01 1.35 9.83
C ASP A 377 23.91 0.18 10.27
N SER A 378 25.19 0.44 10.56
CA SER A 378 26.15 -0.59 10.96
C SER A 378 25.82 -1.24 12.32
N GLU A 379 25.07 -0.57 13.20
CA GLU A 379 24.67 -1.09 14.51
C GLU A 379 23.43 -1.98 14.44
N GLY A 380 22.56 -1.78 13.43
CA GLY A 380 21.33 -2.57 13.28
C GLY A 380 20.18 -1.78 12.68
N ILE A 381 18.95 -2.07 13.13
CA ILE A 381 17.76 -1.33 12.74
C ILE A 381 17.32 -0.42 13.87
N HIS A 382 17.17 0.84 13.57
CA HIS A 382 16.75 1.90 14.48
C HIS A 382 15.34 2.38 14.18
N ARG A 383 14.77 3.12 15.12
CA ARG A 383 13.46 3.76 15.04
C ARG A 383 13.49 5.14 15.65
N ALA A 384 12.76 6.10 15.08
CA ALA A 384 12.50 7.42 15.66
C ALA A 384 11.07 7.89 15.35
N ASN A 385 10.68 9.02 15.93
CA ASN A 385 9.51 9.76 15.46
C ASN A 385 9.80 10.40 14.09
N LEU A 386 8.75 10.76 13.33
CA LEU A 386 8.90 11.36 12.00
C LEU A 386 9.60 12.73 11.99
N ASP A 387 9.75 13.36 13.14
CA ASP A 387 10.52 14.59 13.32
C ASP A 387 11.97 14.36 13.77
N GLY A 388 12.39 13.08 13.91
CA GLY A 388 13.71 12.67 14.36
C GLY A 388 13.85 12.54 15.88
N THR A 389 12.82 12.86 16.67
CA THR A 389 12.88 12.72 18.12
C THR A 389 12.74 11.25 18.58
N ASP A 390 13.21 10.94 19.79
CA ASP A 390 13.12 9.63 20.43
C ASP A 390 13.76 8.48 19.60
N PRO A 391 15.04 8.64 19.14
CA PRO A 391 15.74 7.60 18.43
C PRO A 391 16.06 6.41 19.35
N ALA A 392 15.90 5.19 18.84
CA ALA A 392 16.18 3.96 19.59
C ALA A 392 16.62 2.83 18.65
N LEU A 393 17.65 2.08 19.04
CA LEU A 393 18.06 0.84 18.39
C LEU A 393 17.05 -0.26 18.76
N VAL A 394 16.35 -0.84 17.77
CA VAL A 394 15.28 -1.83 18.00
C VAL A 394 15.71 -3.25 17.64
N PHE A 395 16.57 -3.45 16.64
CA PHE A 395 17.12 -4.75 16.31
C PHE A 395 18.65 -4.67 16.24
N PRO A 396 19.35 -4.81 17.38
CA PRO A 396 20.81 -4.76 17.43
C PRO A 396 21.47 -5.83 16.57
N GLY A 397 22.44 -5.44 15.75
CA GLY A 397 23.20 -6.35 14.88
C GLY A 397 22.45 -6.89 13.68
N ALA A 398 21.21 -6.46 13.43
CA ALA A 398 20.47 -6.83 12.24
C ALA A 398 21.10 -6.17 11.01
N GLN A 399 21.47 -6.98 10.01
CA GLN A 399 21.89 -6.48 8.72
C GLN A 399 20.65 -6.26 7.85
N ALA A 400 20.40 -5.02 7.47
CA ALA A 400 19.19 -4.69 6.70
C ALA A 400 19.56 -3.81 5.49
N ASP A 401 19.62 -4.42 4.34
CA ASP A 401 19.88 -3.78 3.05
C ASP A 401 18.62 -3.14 2.44
N ALA A 402 17.46 -3.57 2.86
CA ALA A 402 16.17 -3.01 2.49
C ALA A 402 15.16 -3.21 3.63
N LEU A 403 14.27 -2.24 3.81
CA LEU A 403 13.23 -2.22 4.84
C LEU A 403 11.86 -1.97 4.22
N VAL A 404 10.83 -2.62 4.76
CA VAL A 404 9.43 -2.28 4.51
C VAL A 404 8.60 -2.43 5.78
N LEU A 405 7.64 -1.54 5.95
CA LEU A 405 6.69 -1.56 7.07
C LEU A 405 5.30 -1.86 6.55
N LEU A 406 4.60 -2.75 7.27
CA LEU A 406 3.15 -2.95 7.11
C LEU A 406 2.42 -2.57 8.39
N TYR A 407 1.21 -2.08 8.24
CA TYR A 407 0.36 -1.55 9.30
C TYR A 407 -1.10 -1.90 9.08
#